data_61e2dfe95dc5558cbdb2ffdc636222df
#
_entry.id   61e2dfe95dc5558cbdb2ffdc636222df
#
_cell.length_a   1.000
_cell.length_b   1.000
_cell.length_c   1.000
_cell.angle_alpha   90.00
_cell.angle_beta   90.00
_cell.angle_gamma   90.00
#
_symmetry.space_group_name_H-M   'P 1'
#
loop_
_entity.id
_entity.type
_entity.pdbx_description
1 polymer ?
#
loop_
_entity_poly.entity_id
_entity_poly.type
_entity_poly.pdbx_seq_one_letter_code
_entity_poly.pdbx_strand_id
1 'polypeptide(L)'
;MDIMKKIAAKAADNMNVSHVTIAFLGDSVTQGCFEIYKKEDNSIETVFDKEHAYHAKLNKLFSVLYPSVPVNMINAGVSGDNAPHGLERLERDVLCHKPDLVVVCFGLNDSGSGLENISRYTDALRGIFHTLVNRGIEVIFMTPNRMNTGVSVHIQDKDIREIARATMKTQCDGILDTYLSEAKKVCAECGVRVCDCYEKWNTLYQNGVKVTELLANKINHPSRQMNWLFAVSLLETMMQD
;
A
#
# COMPACT_ATOMS: atom_id res chain seq x y z
N MET A 1 13.04 -4.09 -14.22
CA MET A 1 12.43 -5.27 -13.57
C MET A 1 11.89 -6.23 -14.63
N ASP A 2 11.85 -7.51 -14.31
CA ASP A 2 11.42 -8.53 -15.28
C ASP A 2 9.93 -8.44 -15.62
N ILE A 3 9.11 -7.91 -14.70
CA ILE A 3 7.70 -7.63 -14.97
C ILE A 3 7.52 -6.72 -16.19
N MET A 4 8.33 -5.67 -16.33
CA MET A 4 8.23 -4.77 -17.49
C MET A 4 8.70 -5.45 -18.78
N LYS A 5 9.73 -6.31 -18.71
CA LYS A 5 10.16 -7.13 -19.86
C LYS A 5 9.06 -8.11 -20.27
N LYS A 6 8.37 -8.72 -19.31
CA LYS A 6 7.23 -9.62 -19.58
C LYS A 6 6.06 -8.86 -20.23
N ILE A 7 5.72 -7.66 -19.74
CA ILE A 7 4.68 -6.81 -20.36
C ILE A 7 5.07 -6.46 -21.80
N ALA A 8 6.33 -6.04 -22.04
CA ALA A 8 6.81 -5.73 -23.37
C ALA A 8 6.81 -6.94 -24.31
N ALA A 9 7.23 -8.11 -23.83
CA ALA A 9 7.17 -9.36 -24.58
C ALA A 9 5.73 -9.73 -24.93
N LYS A 10 4.80 -9.58 -23.98
CA LYS A 10 3.36 -9.81 -24.20
C LYS A 10 2.78 -8.84 -25.23
N ALA A 11 3.22 -7.59 -25.25
CA ALA A 11 2.81 -6.60 -26.24
C ALA A 11 3.29 -6.98 -27.66
N ALA A 12 4.50 -7.57 -27.77
CA ALA A 12 5.07 -8.00 -29.03
C ALA A 12 4.43 -9.31 -29.55
N ASP A 13 4.08 -10.23 -28.67
CA ASP A 13 3.45 -11.51 -29.01
C ASP A 13 2.34 -11.89 -28.04
N ASN A 14 1.15 -11.38 -28.31
CA ASN A 14 -0.02 -11.62 -27.46
C ASN A 14 -0.54 -13.06 -27.50
N MET A 15 -0.20 -13.82 -28.54
CA MET A 15 -0.69 -15.19 -28.72
C MET A 15 0.13 -16.21 -27.90
N ASN A 16 1.45 -16.07 -27.88
CA ASN A 16 2.34 -17.08 -27.34
C ASN A 16 2.91 -16.73 -25.97
N VAL A 17 2.98 -15.45 -25.58
CA VAL A 17 3.41 -15.02 -24.25
C VAL A 17 2.24 -15.12 -23.26
N SER A 18 2.48 -15.71 -22.09
CA SER A 18 1.46 -15.86 -21.05
C SER A 18 0.97 -14.49 -20.52
N HIS A 19 -0.19 -14.48 -19.89
CA HIS A 19 -0.73 -13.28 -19.24
C HIS A 19 0.18 -12.77 -18.10
N VAL A 20 0.00 -11.51 -17.77
CA VAL A 20 0.71 -10.84 -16.68
C VAL A 20 -0.23 -10.71 -15.48
N THR A 21 0.22 -11.08 -14.29
CA THR A 21 -0.57 -10.98 -13.06
C THR A 21 0.24 -10.25 -11.99
N ILE A 22 -0.33 -9.18 -11.46
CA ILE A 22 0.23 -8.38 -10.37
C ILE A 22 -0.73 -8.46 -9.17
N ALA A 23 -0.25 -8.88 -8.01
CA ALA A 23 -1.03 -8.91 -6.79
C ALA A 23 -0.61 -7.79 -5.83
N PHE A 24 -1.56 -7.29 -5.06
CA PHE A 24 -1.38 -6.19 -4.11
C PHE A 24 -1.82 -6.66 -2.74
N LEU A 25 -0.86 -6.96 -1.87
CA LEU A 25 -1.06 -7.39 -0.50
C LEU A 25 -0.93 -6.19 0.43
N GLY A 26 -1.97 -5.89 1.21
CA GLY A 26 -1.95 -4.73 2.10
C GLY A 26 -3.22 -4.58 2.93
N ASP A 27 -3.37 -3.40 3.48
CA ASP A 27 -4.46 -3.01 4.38
C ASP A 27 -5.62 -2.29 3.67
N SER A 28 -6.31 -1.39 4.39
CA SER A 28 -7.43 -0.58 3.90
C SER A 28 -7.07 0.29 2.70
N VAL A 29 -5.84 0.83 2.64
CA VAL A 29 -5.38 1.66 1.51
C VAL A 29 -5.31 0.81 0.23
N THR A 30 -4.82 -0.41 0.34
CA THR A 30 -4.79 -1.38 -0.76
C THR A 30 -6.20 -1.83 -1.14
N GLN A 31 -7.06 -2.09 -0.16
CA GLN A 31 -8.46 -2.49 -0.43
C GLN A 31 -9.26 -1.43 -1.18
N GLY A 32 -8.89 -0.15 -1.04
CA GLY A 32 -9.59 0.99 -1.62
C GLY A 32 -10.62 1.60 -0.68
N CYS A 33 -10.25 1.74 0.60
CA CYS A 33 -11.03 2.47 1.60
C CYS A 33 -10.70 3.95 1.56
N PHE A 34 -11.72 4.80 1.75
CA PHE A 34 -11.60 6.26 1.71
C PHE A 34 -12.17 6.91 2.96
N GLU A 35 -13.43 7.31 2.94
CA GLU A 35 -14.08 7.96 4.07
C GLU A 35 -14.54 6.94 5.11
N ILE A 36 -14.68 7.38 6.34
CA ILE A 36 -15.30 6.64 7.44
C ILE A 36 -16.38 7.51 8.09
N TYR A 37 -17.50 6.91 8.43
CA TYR A 37 -18.62 7.57 9.09
C TYR A 37 -19.11 6.73 10.25
N LYS A 38 -19.67 7.36 11.28
CA LYS A 38 -20.35 6.66 12.35
C LYS A 38 -21.84 6.51 11.99
N LYS A 39 -22.35 5.28 12.11
CA LYS A 39 -23.76 4.97 11.91
C LYS A 39 -24.57 5.22 13.18
N GLU A 40 -25.90 5.22 13.04
CA GLU A 40 -26.84 5.36 14.15
C GLU A 40 -26.69 4.25 15.22
N ASP A 41 -26.30 3.04 14.78
CA ASP A 41 -26.04 1.89 15.67
C ASP A 41 -24.65 1.92 16.35
N ASN A 42 -23.92 3.04 16.22
CA ASN A 42 -22.53 3.25 16.69
C ASN A 42 -21.45 2.42 15.95
N SER A 43 -21.78 1.63 14.96
CA SER A 43 -20.76 1.01 14.11
C SER A 43 -20.11 2.01 13.17
N ILE A 44 -18.94 1.67 12.63
CA ILE A 44 -18.25 2.48 11.63
C ILE A 44 -18.58 1.96 10.23
N GLU A 45 -19.04 2.85 9.36
CA GLU A 45 -19.14 2.60 7.93
C GLU A 45 -17.88 3.09 7.24
N THR A 46 -17.29 2.23 6.41
CA THR A 46 -16.16 2.58 5.55
C THR A 46 -16.63 2.66 4.11
N VAL A 47 -16.28 3.75 3.42
CA VAL A 47 -16.56 3.90 1.99
C VAL A 47 -15.49 3.18 1.20
N PHE A 48 -15.88 2.19 0.42
CA PHE A 48 -15.01 1.44 -0.49
C PHE A 48 -15.21 1.93 -1.93
N ASP A 49 -14.10 2.28 -2.59
CA ASP A 49 -14.07 2.76 -3.97
C ASP A 49 -12.85 2.18 -4.70
N LYS A 50 -12.96 0.90 -5.08
CA LYS A 50 -11.86 0.14 -5.70
C LYS A 50 -11.36 0.76 -7.00
N GLU A 51 -12.24 1.45 -7.75
CA GLU A 51 -11.90 2.09 -9.03
C GLU A 51 -10.93 3.27 -8.86
N HIS A 52 -10.87 3.85 -7.67
CA HIS A 52 -9.99 4.96 -7.34
C HIS A 52 -8.78 4.55 -6.48
N ALA A 53 -8.65 3.28 -6.12
CA ALA A 53 -7.47 2.76 -5.45
C ALA A 53 -6.24 2.78 -6.38
N TYR A 54 -5.05 2.82 -5.79
CA TYR A 54 -3.80 2.99 -6.54
C TYR A 54 -3.55 1.88 -7.57
N HIS A 55 -3.91 0.63 -7.30
CA HIS A 55 -3.77 -0.45 -8.26
C HIS A 55 -4.67 -0.29 -9.49
N ALA A 56 -5.89 0.23 -9.32
CA ALA A 56 -6.77 0.53 -10.45
C ALA A 56 -6.21 1.68 -11.29
N LYS A 57 -5.60 2.69 -10.65
CA LYS A 57 -4.91 3.78 -11.36
C LYS A 57 -3.66 3.27 -12.10
N LEU A 58 -2.90 2.38 -11.50
CA LEU A 58 -1.77 1.72 -12.17
C LEU A 58 -2.23 0.94 -13.40
N ASN A 59 -3.35 0.22 -13.30
CA ASN A 59 -3.94 -0.47 -14.44
C ASN A 59 -4.34 0.49 -15.58
N LYS A 60 -4.86 1.68 -15.23
CA LYS A 60 -5.13 2.73 -16.22
C LYS A 60 -3.86 3.21 -16.93
N LEU A 61 -2.74 3.36 -16.19
CA LEU A 61 -1.45 3.68 -16.79
C LEU A 61 -0.99 2.59 -17.76
N PHE A 62 -1.08 1.32 -17.38
CA PHE A 62 -0.75 0.20 -18.29
C PHE A 62 -1.66 0.17 -19.52
N SER A 63 -2.93 0.47 -19.37
CA SER A 63 -3.87 0.53 -20.51
C SER A 63 -3.52 1.62 -21.53
N VAL A 64 -2.88 2.69 -21.08
CA VAL A 64 -2.37 3.75 -21.97
C VAL A 64 -1.04 3.36 -22.62
N LEU A 65 -0.12 2.77 -21.83
CA LEU A 65 1.24 2.46 -22.31
C LEU A 65 1.29 1.18 -23.15
N TYR A 66 0.45 0.20 -22.81
CA TYR A 66 0.39 -1.12 -23.43
C TYR A 66 -1.06 -1.52 -23.72
N PRO A 67 -1.77 -0.83 -24.63
CA PRO A 67 -3.22 -0.99 -24.81
C PRO A 67 -3.65 -2.39 -25.26
N SER A 68 -2.74 -3.17 -25.84
CA SER A 68 -3.01 -4.54 -26.29
C SER A 68 -2.73 -5.60 -25.20
N VAL A 69 -2.15 -5.22 -24.05
CA VAL A 69 -1.74 -6.18 -23.02
C VAL A 69 -2.76 -6.22 -21.89
N PRO A 70 -3.49 -7.32 -21.72
CA PRO A 70 -4.30 -7.51 -20.52
C PRO A 70 -3.38 -7.81 -19.32
N VAL A 71 -3.49 -6.99 -18.27
CA VAL A 71 -2.80 -7.18 -16.99
C VAL A 71 -3.84 -7.52 -15.93
N ASN A 72 -3.68 -8.67 -15.27
CA ASN A 72 -4.53 -9.05 -14.16
C ASN A 72 -4.08 -8.33 -12.88
N MET A 73 -4.98 -7.60 -12.24
CA MET A 73 -4.75 -6.91 -10.97
C MET A 73 -5.49 -7.64 -9.86
N ILE A 74 -4.77 -8.27 -8.95
CA ILE A 74 -5.34 -8.99 -7.80
C ILE A 74 -5.27 -8.09 -6.58
N ASN A 75 -6.41 -7.60 -6.13
CA ASN A 75 -6.51 -6.80 -4.90
C ASN A 75 -6.67 -7.73 -3.69
N ALA A 76 -5.60 -7.93 -2.94
CA ALA A 76 -5.57 -8.68 -1.68
C ALA A 76 -5.43 -7.72 -0.47
N GLY A 77 -6.03 -6.54 -0.54
CA GLY A 77 -6.15 -5.60 0.58
C GLY A 77 -7.29 -5.98 1.52
N VAL A 78 -7.09 -5.82 2.83
CA VAL A 78 -8.09 -6.03 3.87
C VAL A 78 -8.04 -4.87 4.87
N SER A 79 -9.18 -4.21 5.10
CA SER A 79 -9.27 -3.05 6.02
C SER A 79 -8.93 -3.46 7.45
N GLY A 80 -8.07 -2.67 8.11
CA GLY A 80 -7.61 -2.92 9.48
C GLY A 80 -6.49 -3.95 9.58
N ASP A 81 -6.04 -4.54 8.47
CA ASP A 81 -5.03 -5.59 8.46
C ASP A 81 -3.61 -5.06 8.71
N ASN A 82 -2.70 -5.98 9.05
CA ASN A 82 -1.30 -5.73 9.36
C ASN A 82 -0.41 -6.81 8.73
N ALA A 83 0.90 -6.64 8.78
CA ALA A 83 1.85 -7.56 8.15
C ALA A 83 1.76 -9.01 8.68
N PRO A 84 1.61 -9.28 9.99
CA PRO A 84 1.40 -10.65 10.50
C PRO A 84 0.19 -11.36 9.89
N HIS A 85 -0.98 -10.74 9.85
CA HIS A 85 -2.16 -11.34 9.21
C HIS A 85 -1.99 -11.43 7.69
N GLY A 86 -1.29 -10.46 7.07
CA GLY A 86 -0.92 -10.52 5.67
C GLY A 86 -0.10 -11.78 5.35
N LEU A 87 0.84 -12.17 6.23
CA LEU A 87 1.60 -13.42 6.11
C LEU A 87 0.70 -14.65 6.21
N GLU A 88 -0.20 -14.69 7.19
CA GLU A 88 -1.12 -15.81 7.40
C GLU A 88 -2.02 -16.10 6.18
N ARG A 89 -2.47 -15.05 5.48
CA ARG A 89 -3.35 -15.16 4.31
C ARG A 89 -2.63 -15.14 2.95
N LEU A 90 -1.30 -15.07 2.94
CA LEU A 90 -0.49 -14.94 1.72
C LEU A 90 -0.77 -16.03 0.69
N GLU A 91 -0.87 -17.29 1.13
CA GLU A 91 -1.18 -18.43 0.24
C GLU A 91 -2.58 -18.31 -0.35
N ARG A 92 -3.57 -18.03 0.50
CA ARG A 92 -4.98 -17.97 0.11
C ARG A 92 -5.30 -16.84 -0.85
N ASP A 93 -4.75 -15.61 -0.60
CA ASP A 93 -5.22 -14.38 -1.26
C ASP A 93 -4.25 -13.92 -2.37
N VAL A 94 -3.02 -14.43 -2.39
CA VAL A 94 -1.99 -13.98 -3.33
C VAL A 94 -1.43 -15.13 -4.16
N LEU A 95 -0.84 -16.13 -3.50
CA LEU A 95 -0.08 -17.18 -4.19
C LEU A 95 -0.95 -18.12 -5.02
N CYS A 96 -2.21 -18.36 -4.64
CA CYS A 96 -3.18 -19.10 -5.41
C CYS A 96 -3.40 -18.53 -6.83
N HIS A 97 -3.14 -17.24 -7.03
CA HIS A 97 -3.26 -16.56 -8.33
C HIS A 97 -1.99 -16.59 -9.17
N LYS A 98 -0.90 -17.21 -8.66
CA LYS A 98 0.39 -17.34 -9.35
C LYS A 98 0.88 -16.00 -9.93
N PRO A 99 1.03 -14.93 -9.12
CA PRO A 99 1.43 -13.63 -9.61
C PRO A 99 2.88 -13.61 -10.12
N ASP A 100 3.15 -12.74 -11.08
CA ASP A 100 4.50 -12.44 -11.55
C ASP A 100 5.19 -11.43 -10.64
N LEU A 101 4.41 -10.51 -10.07
CA LEU A 101 4.85 -9.47 -9.14
C LEU A 101 3.87 -9.35 -7.98
N VAL A 102 4.40 -9.17 -6.78
CA VAL A 102 3.61 -8.79 -5.59
C VAL A 102 4.07 -7.44 -5.08
N VAL A 103 3.13 -6.52 -4.96
CA VAL A 103 3.31 -5.25 -4.24
C VAL A 103 2.81 -5.44 -2.81
N VAL A 104 3.68 -5.25 -1.82
CA VAL A 104 3.38 -5.37 -0.39
C VAL A 104 3.34 -3.98 0.23
N CYS A 105 2.25 -3.62 0.91
CA CYS A 105 2.07 -2.32 1.55
C CYS A 105 1.43 -2.46 2.93
N PHE A 106 2.26 -2.40 3.98
CA PHE A 106 1.88 -2.43 5.39
C PHE A 106 2.67 -1.41 6.19
N GLY A 107 2.25 -1.14 7.43
CA GLY A 107 2.92 -0.27 8.38
C GLY A 107 1.99 0.71 9.10
N LEU A 108 0.88 1.15 8.47
CA LEU A 108 -0.04 2.11 9.09
C LEU A 108 -0.69 1.53 10.36
N ASN A 109 -1.26 0.34 10.27
CA ASN A 109 -1.91 -0.33 11.40
C ASN A 109 -0.88 -0.97 12.34
N ASP A 110 0.22 -1.50 11.80
CA ASP A 110 1.29 -2.09 12.59
C ASP A 110 1.88 -1.09 13.58
N SER A 111 2.15 0.15 13.13
CA SER A 111 2.73 1.21 13.95
C SER A 111 1.82 1.66 15.11
N GLY A 112 0.51 1.45 15.00
CA GLY A 112 -0.45 1.70 16.08
C GLY A 112 -0.24 0.80 17.32
N SER A 113 0.52 -0.28 17.18
CA SER A 113 0.84 -1.22 18.27
C SER A 113 2.02 -0.78 19.15
N GLY A 114 2.67 0.36 18.85
CA GLY A 114 3.84 0.86 19.61
C GLY A 114 5.16 0.23 19.20
N LEU A 115 6.27 0.84 19.64
CA LEU A 115 7.63 0.41 19.26
C LEU A 115 8.02 -0.95 19.81
N GLU A 116 7.42 -1.38 20.91
CA GLU A 116 7.65 -2.69 21.54
C GLU A 116 7.21 -3.87 20.65
N ASN A 117 6.35 -3.62 19.67
CA ASN A 117 5.84 -4.63 18.75
C ASN A 117 6.50 -4.61 17.35
N ILE A 118 7.53 -3.78 17.16
CA ILE A 118 8.16 -3.60 15.85
C ILE A 118 8.81 -4.89 15.30
N SER A 119 9.32 -5.77 16.18
CA SER A 119 9.88 -7.06 15.78
C SER A 119 8.82 -7.96 15.11
N ARG A 120 7.59 -7.97 15.64
CA ARG A 120 6.49 -8.73 15.05
C ARG A 120 6.20 -8.30 13.60
N TYR A 121 6.25 -7.00 13.34
CA TYR A 121 6.09 -6.44 12.00
C TYR A 121 7.24 -6.83 11.06
N THR A 122 8.48 -6.64 11.49
CA THR A 122 9.66 -6.94 10.66
C THR A 122 9.80 -8.43 10.38
N ASP A 123 9.50 -9.30 11.35
CA ASP A 123 9.53 -10.75 11.17
C ASP A 123 8.46 -11.22 10.18
N ALA A 124 7.26 -10.63 10.25
CA ALA A 124 6.20 -10.91 9.28
C ALA A 124 6.58 -10.47 7.86
N LEU A 125 7.15 -9.26 7.69
CA LEU A 125 7.64 -8.81 6.39
C LEU A 125 8.74 -9.74 5.85
N ARG A 126 9.69 -10.14 6.70
CA ARG A 126 10.74 -11.10 6.31
C ARG A 126 10.14 -12.42 5.85
N GLY A 127 9.13 -12.93 6.56
CA GLY A 127 8.39 -14.14 6.18
C GLY A 127 7.70 -14.01 4.83
N ILE A 128 7.02 -12.89 4.58
CA ILE A 128 6.37 -12.59 3.29
C ILE A 128 7.41 -12.55 2.17
N PHE A 129 8.49 -11.77 2.35
CA PHE A 129 9.50 -11.57 1.31
C PHE A 129 10.23 -12.86 0.99
N HIS A 130 10.69 -13.62 1.98
CA HIS A 130 11.34 -14.91 1.75
C HIS A 130 10.42 -15.90 1.04
N THR A 131 9.14 -15.93 1.40
CA THR A 131 8.16 -16.83 0.75
C THR A 131 8.00 -16.49 -0.73
N LEU A 132 7.92 -15.22 -1.07
CA LEU A 132 7.76 -14.75 -2.45
C LEU A 132 9.04 -14.92 -3.27
N VAL A 133 10.18 -14.46 -2.74
CA VAL A 133 11.49 -14.51 -3.42
C VAL A 133 11.91 -15.98 -3.68
N ASN A 134 11.73 -16.88 -2.70
CA ASN A 134 12.05 -18.29 -2.85
C ASN A 134 11.17 -19.01 -3.90
N ARG A 135 10.04 -18.43 -4.26
CA ARG A 135 9.17 -18.92 -5.36
C ARG A 135 9.48 -18.25 -6.71
N GLY A 136 10.50 -17.39 -6.77
CA GLY A 136 10.88 -16.66 -7.98
C GLY A 136 9.91 -15.55 -8.37
N ILE A 137 9.10 -15.05 -7.43
CA ILE A 137 8.14 -13.97 -7.64
C ILE A 137 8.85 -12.64 -7.37
N GLU A 138 8.73 -11.66 -8.28
CA GLU A 138 9.21 -10.31 -8.03
C GLU A 138 8.43 -9.65 -6.91
N VAL A 139 9.12 -8.86 -6.09
CA VAL A 139 8.51 -8.17 -4.94
C VAL A 139 8.88 -6.69 -4.94
N ILE A 140 7.88 -5.84 -4.73
CA ILE A 140 8.07 -4.43 -4.37
C ILE A 140 7.44 -4.22 -2.99
N PHE A 141 8.20 -3.68 -2.05
CA PHE A 141 7.64 -3.10 -0.85
C PHE A 141 7.32 -1.63 -1.11
N MET A 142 6.05 -1.27 -1.09
CA MET A 142 5.61 0.12 -1.22
C MET A 142 5.35 0.68 0.18
N THR A 143 6.11 1.72 0.56
CA THR A 143 5.82 2.42 1.81
C THR A 143 4.48 3.15 1.72
N PRO A 144 3.64 3.16 2.79
CA PRO A 144 2.35 3.84 2.78
C PRO A 144 2.50 5.38 2.78
N ASN A 145 1.37 6.08 2.87
CA ASN A 145 1.32 7.53 3.06
C ASN A 145 1.66 7.96 4.49
N ARG A 146 1.90 9.26 4.68
CA ARG A 146 1.82 9.86 6.02
C ARG A 146 0.39 9.82 6.56
N MET A 147 0.27 9.67 7.86
CA MET A 147 -0.98 9.86 8.58
C MET A 147 -1.21 11.35 8.90
N ASN A 148 -2.33 11.66 9.54
CA ASN A 148 -2.68 13.03 9.93
C ASN A 148 -1.65 13.64 10.90
N THR A 149 -1.41 14.93 10.72
CA THR A 149 -0.54 15.75 11.60
C THR A 149 -1.34 16.75 12.45
N GLY A 150 -2.66 16.65 12.40
CA GLY A 150 -3.60 17.44 13.16
C GLY A 150 -4.98 16.78 13.14
N VAL A 151 -5.83 17.13 14.11
CA VAL A 151 -7.22 16.64 14.14
C VAL A 151 -8.10 17.63 13.38
N SER A 152 -8.63 17.20 12.25
CA SER A 152 -9.47 18.04 11.40
C SER A 152 -10.76 18.46 12.11
N VAL A 153 -11.17 19.72 11.89
CA VAL A 153 -12.46 20.26 12.36
C VAL A 153 -13.65 19.59 11.69
N HIS A 154 -13.45 18.95 10.55
CA HIS A 154 -14.48 18.22 9.82
C HIS A 154 -14.84 16.88 10.47
N ILE A 155 -14.01 16.36 11.38
CA ILE A 155 -14.34 15.16 12.16
C ILE A 155 -15.21 15.61 13.35
N GLN A 156 -16.52 15.41 13.23
CA GLN A 156 -17.49 15.82 14.24
C GLN A 156 -17.72 14.76 15.33
N ASP A 157 -17.64 13.49 14.95
CA ASP A 157 -17.86 12.37 15.87
C ASP A 157 -16.72 12.25 16.88
N LYS A 158 -17.07 12.03 18.16
CA LYS A 158 -16.13 12.02 19.27
C LYS A 158 -15.18 10.83 19.20
N ASP A 159 -15.68 9.64 18.86
CA ASP A 159 -14.88 8.41 18.84
C ASP A 159 -13.92 8.42 17.64
N ILE A 160 -14.38 8.92 16.48
CA ILE A 160 -13.52 9.12 15.30
C ILE A 160 -12.45 10.18 15.61
N ARG A 161 -12.75 11.21 16.39
CA ARG A 161 -11.75 12.20 16.85
C ARG A 161 -10.68 11.58 17.74
N GLU A 162 -11.04 10.64 18.63
CA GLU A 162 -10.06 9.92 19.45
C GLU A 162 -9.14 9.07 18.58
N ILE A 163 -9.68 8.34 17.58
CA ILE A 163 -8.87 7.63 16.59
C ILE A 163 -7.92 8.60 15.89
N ALA A 164 -8.41 9.76 15.43
CA ALA A 164 -7.57 10.76 14.78
C ALA A 164 -6.46 11.30 15.68
N ARG A 165 -6.71 11.46 17.00
CA ARG A 165 -5.68 11.87 17.98
C ARG A 165 -4.61 10.79 18.17
N ALA A 166 -5.03 9.53 18.31
CA ALA A 166 -4.10 8.41 18.46
C ALA A 166 -3.21 8.27 17.22
N THR A 167 -3.81 8.32 16.04
CA THR A 167 -3.08 8.23 14.76
C THR A 167 -2.13 9.42 14.57
N MET A 168 -2.58 10.64 14.89
CA MET A 168 -1.72 11.84 14.88
C MET A 168 -0.52 11.66 15.82
N LYS A 169 -0.73 11.11 17.01
CA LYS A 169 0.35 10.87 17.97
C LYS A 169 1.37 9.89 17.40
N THR A 170 0.92 8.75 16.86
CA THR A 170 1.80 7.76 16.20
C THR A 170 2.65 8.40 15.10
N GLN A 171 2.05 9.29 14.28
CA GLN A 171 2.77 10.00 13.23
C GLN A 171 3.76 11.04 13.79
N CYS A 172 3.31 11.88 14.73
CA CYS A 172 4.12 13.00 15.23
C CYS A 172 5.24 12.56 16.17
N ASP A 173 5.07 11.45 16.87
CA ASP A 173 6.11 10.85 17.72
C ASP A 173 7.15 10.04 16.90
N GLY A 174 7.03 9.97 15.57
CA GLY A 174 7.97 9.27 14.69
C GLY A 174 7.90 7.74 14.76
N ILE A 175 6.82 7.20 15.33
CA ILE A 175 6.65 5.73 15.43
C ILE A 175 6.54 5.12 14.04
N LEU A 176 5.69 5.68 13.16
CA LEU A 176 5.57 5.21 11.77
C LEU A 176 6.91 5.32 11.02
N ASP A 177 7.64 6.43 11.20
CA ASP A 177 8.95 6.63 10.58
C ASP A 177 9.94 5.51 10.97
N THR A 178 9.92 5.11 12.25
CA THR A 178 10.75 4.02 12.78
C THR A 178 10.35 2.68 12.15
N TYR A 179 9.05 2.36 12.10
CA TYR A 179 8.53 1.14 11.46
C TYR A 179 8.96 1.03 10.00
N LEU A 180 8.83 2.11 9.23
CA LEU A 180 9.20 2.12 7.82
C LEU A 180 10.73 2.07 7.61
N SER A 181 11.51 2.67 8.51
CA SER A 181 12.96 2.54 8.50
C SER A 181 13.40 1.08 8.69
N GLU A 182 12.81 0.37 9.67
CA GLU A 182 13.11 -1.05 9.89
C GLU A 182 12.61 -1.93 8.73
N ALA A 183 11.44 -1.64 8.15
CA ALA A 183 10.96 -2.33 6.96
C ALA A 183 11.94 -2.22 5.78
N LYS A 184 12.51 -1.03 5.54
CA LYS A 184 13.52 -0.81 4.49
C LYS A 184 14.80 -1.63 4.73
N LYS A 185 15.20 -1.83 6.00
CA LYS A 185 16.32 -2.73 6.32
C LYS A 185 15.99 -4.17 5.97
N VAL A 186 14.80 -4.64 6.32
CA VAL A 186 14.33 -5.98 5.94
C VAL A 186 14.27 -6.14 4.41
N CYS A 187 13.86 -5.11 3.68
CA CYS A 187 13.89 -5.12 2.21
C CYS A 187 15.32 -5.30 1.69
N ALA A 188 16.29 -4.57 2.25
CA ALA A 188 17.70 -4.69 1.86
C ALA A 188 18.26 -6.09 2.17
N GLU A 189 17.93 -6.66 3.34
CA GLU A 189 18.30 -8.03 3.72
C GLU A 189 17.75 -9.09 2.76
N CYS A 190 16.51 -8.90 2.28
CA CYS A 190 15.82 -9.86 1.42
C CYS A 190 15.99 -9.59 -0.08
N GLY A 191 16.71 -8.54 -0.48
CA GLY A 191 16.87 -8.15 -1.88
C GLY A 191 15.57 -7.63 -2.51
N VAL A 192 14.67 -7.06 -1.71
CA VAL A 192 13.37 -6.53 -2.13
C VAL A 192 13.48 -5.06 -2.49
N ARG A 193 12.93 -4.69 -3.64
CA ARG A 193 12.91 -3.30 -4.10
C ARG A 193 11.89 -2.47 -3.31
N VAL A 194 12.28 -1.23 -2.96
CA VAL A 194 11.41 -0.30 -2.24
C VAL A 194 10.84 0.74 -3.19
N CYS A 195 9.52 0.89 -3.20
CA CYS A 195 8.81 2.03 -3.76
C CYS A 195 8.51 3.02 -2.61
N ASP A 196 9.38 4.03 -2.43
CA ASP A 196 9.30 4.91 -1.27
C ASP A 196 8.28 6.05 -1.46
N CYS A 197 7.00 5.73 -1.34
CA CYS A 197 5.93 6.72 -1.37
C CYS A 197 5.92 7.60 -0.12
N TYR A 198 6.31 7.05 1.04
CA TYR A 198 6.35 7.81 2.29
C TYR A 198 7.28 9.02 2.20
N GLU A 199 8.44 8.87 1.57
CA GLU A 199 9.37 10.00 1.37
C GLU A 199 8.79 11.08 0.47
N LYS A 200 7.98 10.72 -0.54
CA LYS A 200 7.25 11.71 -1.34
C LYS A 200 6.23 12.49 -0.51
N TRP A 201 5.53 11.81 0.42
CA TRP A 201 4.63 12.48 1.37
C TRP A 201 5.40 13.35 2.38
N ASN A 202 6.58 12.94 2.83
CA ASN A 202 7.46 13.74 3.68
C ASN A 202 7.90 15.02 2.96
N THR A 203 8.28 14.91 1.70
CA THR A 203 8.65 16.06 0.87
C THR A 203 7.48 17.06 0.76
N LEU A 204 6.25 16.60 0.55
CA LEU A 204 5.07 17.48 0.55
C LEU A 204 4.91 18.18 1.90
N TYR A 205 4.99 17.45 3.00
CA TYR A 205 4.86 18.01 4.36
C TYR A 205 5.93 19.04 4.66
N GLN A 206 7.20 18.76 4.36
CA GLN A 206 8.35 19.66 4.57
C GLN A 206 8.22 20.95 3.75
N ASN A 207 7.54 20.91 2.62
CA ASN A 207 7.23 22.09 1.79
C ASN A 207 5.92 22.79 2.18
N GLY A 208 5.38 22.52 3.37
CA GLY A 208 4.24 23.24 3.94
C GLY A 208 2.86 22.75 3.48
N VAL A 209 2.79 21.61 2.76
CA VAL A 209 1.51 21.04 2.38
C VAL A 209 0.80 20.46 3.61
N LYS A 210 -0.46 20.81 3.78
CA LYS A 210 -1.31 20.30 4.87
C LYS A 210 -1.74 18.86 4.56
N VAL A 211 -0.87 17.90 4.85
CA VAL A 211 -1.07 16.48 4.46
C VAL A 211 -2.37 15.88 5.00
N THR A 212 -2.85 16.32 6.17
CA THR A 212 -4.15 15.92 6.72
C THR A 212 -5.30 16.21 5.74
N GLU A 213 -5.22 17.31 4.96
CA GLU A 213 -6.25 17.68 3.99
C GLU A 213 -6.22 16.78 2.73
N LEU A 214 -5.11 16.10 2.48
CA LEU A 214 -4.95 15.15 1.37
C LEU A 214 -5.50 13.75 1.72
N LEU A 215 -5.93 13.55 2.96
CA LEU A 215 -6.52 12.29 3.43
C LEU A 215 -8.04 12.35 3.32
N ALA A 216 -8.66 11.33 2.75
CA ALA A 216 -10.11 11.26 2.54
C ALA A 216 -10.86 11.24 3.89
N ASN A 217 -10.42 10.40 4.83
CA ASN A 217 -10.97 10.33 6.19
C ASN A 217 -10.35 11.34 7.16
N LYS A 218 -9.41 12.18 6.71
CA LYS A 218 -8.62 13.11 7.56
C LYS A 218 -7.79 12.42 8.65
N ILE A 219 -7.51 11.12 8.50
CA ILE A 219 -6.78 10.30 9.48
C ILE A 219 -5.58 9.60 8.80
N ASN A 220 -5.84 8.63 7.91
CA ASN A 220 -4.80 7.78 7.33
C ASN A 220 -5.10 7.26 5.91
N HIS A 221 -6.30 7.45 5.37
CA HIS A 221 -6.61 7.01 4.01
C HIS A 221 -6.34 8.14 3.00
N PRO A 222 -5.45 7.96 2.02
CA PRO A 222 -5.22 8.96 0.96
C PRO A 222 -6.49 9.25 0.18
N SER A 223 -6.65 10.50 -0.25
CA SER A 223 -7.76 10.86 -1.13
C SER A 223 -7.67 10.11 -2.47
N ARG A 224 -8.78 10.07 -3.20
CA ARG A 224 -8.83 9.47 -4.54
C ARG A 224 -7.78 10.06 -5.48
N GLN A 225 -7.54 11.37 -5.38
CA GLN A 225 -6.52 12.06 -6.17
C GLN A 225 -5.10 11.63 -5.77
N MET A 226 -4.82 11.51 -4.47
CA MET A 226 -3.50 11.14 -3.96
C MET A 226 -3.11 9.69 -4.28
N ASN A 227 -4.06 8.83 -4.60
CA ASN A 227 -3.76 7.48 -5.09
C ASN A 227 -3.01 7.47 -6.43
N TRP A 228 -3.02 8.57 -7.22
CA TRP A 228 -2.16 8.71 -8.39
C TRP A 228 -0.67 8.77 -8.03
N LEU A 229 -0.31 9.36 -6.89
CA LEU A 229 1.08 9.40 -6.44
C LEU A 229 1.64 8.00 -6.26
N PHE A 230 0.87 7.08 -5.66
CA PHE A 230 1.28 5.67 -5.53
C PHE A 230 1.40 4.99 -6.89
N ALA A 231 0.40 5.14 -7.76
CA ALA A 231 0.38 4.49 -9.07
C ALA A 231 1.57 4.92 -9.94
N VAL A 232 1.87 6.22 -9.99
CA VAL A 232 3.02 6.76 -10.74
C VAL A 232 4.33 6.29 -10.11
N SER A 233 4.45 6.33 -8.77
CA SER A 233 5.66 5.87 -8.08
C SER A 233 5.93 4.38 -8.30
N LEU A 234 4.90 3.55 -8.30
CA LEU A 234 5.02 2.12 -8.62
C LEU A 234 5.49 1.92 -10.06
N LEU A 235 4.88 2.63 -11.01
CA LEU A 235 5.30 2.55 -12.41
C LEU A 235 6.77 2.97 -12.59
N GLU A 236 7.17 4.09 -11.97
CA GLU A 236 8.58 4.54 -11.97
C GLU A 236 9.51 3.46 -11.40
N THR A 237 9.13 2.86 -10.26
CA THR A 237 9.90 1.79 -9.61
C THR A 237 10.02 0.54 -10.49
N MET A 238 8.94 0.17 -11.18
CA MET A 238 8.94 -0.98 -12.11
C MET A 238 9.82 -0.73 -13.35
N MET A 239 9.95 0.52 -13.79
CA MET A 239 10.75 0.91 -14.96
C MET A 239 12.25 1.10 -14.67
N GLN A 240 12.64 1.14 -13.40
CA GLN A 240 14.06 1.19 -13.02
C GLN A 240 14.72 -0.18 -13.21
N ASP A 241 15.98 -0.19 -13.67
CA ASP A 241 16.81 -1.40 -13.83
C ASP A 241 17.33 -1.93 -12.48
#